data_611128dc556e6c61bdfa7c4859b982fa
#
_entry.id   611128dc556e6c61bdfa7c4859b982fa
#
_cell.length_a   1.000
_cell.length_b   1.000
_cell.length_c   1.000
_cell.angle_alpha   90.00
_cell.angle_beta   90.00
_cell.angle_gamma   90.00
#
_symmetry.space_group_name_H-M   'P 1'
#
loop_
_entity.id
_entity.type
_entity.pdbx_description
1 polymer ?
#
loop_
_entity_poly.entity_id
_entity_poly.type
_entity_poly.pdbx_seq_one_letter_code
_entity_poly.pdbx_strand_id
1 'polypeptide(L)'
;TGDTLCAPDAPIELEQIEFPEPVIAVAIEPKTKADQEKLGAALARLAEEDPTFQVETDDETGQTLIHGMGELHLEVLVERMLREFSVDANVGTPQVAYRETIRERVEKVEGRFVRQTGGRGQYGHAVINMEPAPGEGFDFVNAVKGGRIPTEYIPSVEQGIEEKLASGVKAGYPMVDVRVELI
;
A
#
# COMPACT_ATOMS: atom_id res chain seq x y z
N THR A 1 14.23 2.21 -26.15
CA THR A 1 13.71 1.98 -27.50
C THR A 1 12.66 3.04 -27.83
N GLY A 2 12.68 3.59 -29.08
CA GLY A 2 11.72 4.62 -29.53
C GLY A 2 12.21 6.06 -29.36
N ASP A 3 13.36 6.30 -28.75
CA ASP A 3 13.93 7.63 -28.58
C ASP A 3 14.47 8.19 -29.91
N THR A 4 14.29 9.50 -30.11
CA THR A 4 14.84 10.19 -31.25
C THR A 4 16.24 10.74 -30.95
N LEU A 5 17.22 10.39 -31.76
CA LEU A 5 18.56 10.95 -31.70
C LEU A 5 18.67 12.09 -32.69
N CYS A 6 18.97 13.31 -32.22
CA CYS A 6 19.12 14.48 -33.05
C CYS A 6 20.37 15.28 -32.66
N ALA A 7 20.79 16.22 -33.54
CA ALA A 7 21.84 17.14 -33.21
C ALA A 7 21.36 18.17 -32.17
N PRO A 8 22.20 18.61 -31.21
CA PRO A 8 21.79 19.52 -30.15
C PRO A 8 21.30 20.89 -30.65
N ASP A 9 21.79 21.33 -31.82
CA ASP A 9 21.47 22.57 -32.49
C ASP A 9 20.29 22.50 -33.45
N ALA A 10 19.77 21.27 -33.69
CA ALA A 10 18.61 21.02 -34.56
C ALA A 10 17.71 19.94 -33.92
N PRO A 11 17.00 20.25 -32.82
CA PRO A 11 16.14 19.29 -32.16
C PRO A 11 14.94 18.95 -33.06
N ILE A 12 14.80 17.66 -33.36
CA ILE A 12 13.67 17.08 -34.08
C ILE A 12 13.17 15.91 -33.25
N GLU A 13 11.88 15.89 -32.96
CA GLU A 13 11.21 14.75 -32.35
C GLU A 13 10.42 14.04 -33.47
N LEU A 14 10.75 12.76 -33.68
CA LEU A 14 10.01 11.89 -34.59
C LEU A 14 8.81 11.25 -33.90
N GLU A 15 7.91 10.67 -34.70
CA GLU A 15 6.75 9.94 -34.19
C GLU A 15 7.17 8.86 -33.20
N GLN A 16 6.56 8.85 -32.03
CA GLN A 16 6.83 7.87 -30.98
C GLN A 16 6.09 6.58 -31.27
N ILE A 17 6.70 5.46 -30.91
CA ILE A 17 6.07 4.14 -31.01
C ILE A 17 5.13 3.99 -29.82
N GLU A 18 3.85 3.74 -30.07
CA GLU A 18 2.89 3.37 -29.03
C GLU A 18 3.03 1.88 -28.73
N PHE A 19 3.48 1.56 -27.53
CA PHE A 19 3.57 0.17 -27.04
C PHE A 19 2.27 -0.22 -26.34
N PRO A 20 1.79 -1.46 -26.55
CA PRO A 20 0.64 -1.94 -25.80
C PRO A 20 0.95 -2.08 -24.31
N GLU A 21 -0.04 -1.81 -23.48
CA GLU A 21 0.11 -2.01 -22.04
C GLU A 21 0.20 -3.50 -21.69
N PRO A 22 0.99 -3.86 -20.68
CA PRO A 22 1.09 -5.23 -20.22
C PRO A 22 -0.24 -5.74 -19.67
N VAL A 23 -0.50 -7.04 -19.86
CA VAL A 23 -1.82 -7.66 -19.54
C VAL A 23 -1.79 -8.58 -18.33
N ILE A 24 -0.60 -9.00 -17.87
CA ILE A 24 -0.45 -9.86 -16.69
C ILE A 24 0.64 -9.32 -15.78
N ALA A 25 0.50 -9.62 -14.49
CA ALA A 25 1.48 -9.31 -13.47
C ALA A 25 1.84 -10.56 -12.65
N VAL A 26 3.11 -10.68 -12.28
CA VAL A 26 3.59 -11.68 -11.32
C VAL A 26 4.50 -11.00 -10.29
N ALA A 27 4.51 -11.54 -9.08
CA ALA A 27 5.43 -11.10 -8.05
C ALA A 27 6.79 -11.79 -8.24
N ILE A 28 7.88 -11.05 -8.06
CA ILE A 28 9.24 -11.58 -8.12
C ILE A 28 9.96 -11.30 -6.79
N GLU A 29 10.55 -12.35 -6.23
CA GLU A 29 11.27 -12.27 -4.96
C GLU A 29 12.67 -12.88 -5.13
N PRO A 30 13.76 -12.14 -4.76
CA PRO A 30 15.09 -12.68 -4.83
C PRO A 30 15.26 -13.81 -3.81
N LYS A 31 15.96 -14.89 -4.17
CA LYS A 31 16.21 -16.02 -3.26
C LYS A 31 17.21 -15.68 -2.15
N THR A 32 18.13 -14.77 -2.41
CA THR A 32 19.17 -14.36 -1.43
C THR A 32 19.29 -12.84 -1.34
N LYS A 33 19.92 -12.35 -0.28
CA LYS A 33 20.23 -10.91 -0.14
C LYS A 33 21.18 -10.40 -1.24
N ALA A 34 22.10 -11.26 -1.70
CA ALA A 34 22.99 -10.90 -2.80
C ALA A 34 22.26 -10.75 -4.13
N ASP A 35 21.20 -11.55 -4.34
CA ASP A 35 20.33 -11.44 -5.50
C ASP A 35 19.46 -10.19 -5.44
N GLN A 36 19.09 -9.73 -4.24
CA GLN A 36 18.29 -8.50 -4.06
C GLN A 36 18.99 -7.26 -4.61
N GLU A 37 20.28 -7.12 -4.35
CA GLU A 37 21.07 -5.98 -4.85
C GLU A 37 21.17 -5.99 -6.38
N LYS A 38 21.27 -7.17 -6.97
CA LYS A 38 21.38 -7.36 -8.42
C LYS A 38 20.04 -7.28 -9.15
N LEU A 39 18.94 -7.67 -8.47
CA LEU A 39 17.60 -7.75 -9.05
C LEU A 39 17.18 -6.40 -9.63
N GLY A 40 17.30 -5.31 -8.86
CA GLY A 40 16.94 -3.98 -9.32
C GLY A 40 17.69 -3.54 -10.58
N ALA A 41 18.99 -3.82 -10.65
CA ALA A 41 19.80 -3.49 -11.82
C ALA A 41 19.44 -4.36 -13.04
N ALA A 42 19.14 -5.64 -12.83
CA ALA A 42 18.70 -6.54 -13.91
C ALA A 42 17.33 -6.12 -14.47
N LEU A 43 16.37 -5.83 -13.58
CA LEU A 43 15.03 -5.39 -13.97
C LEU A 43 15.08 -4.06 -14.74
N ALA A 44 15.87 -3.10 -14.29
CA ALA A 44 16.03 -1.81 -14.98
C ALA A 44 16.56 -1.99 -16.41
N ARG A 45 17.58 -2.83 -16.60
CA ARG A 45 18.13 -3.12 -17.92
C ARG A 45 17.13 -3.82 -18.85
N LEU A 46 16.39 -4.79 -18.33
CA LEU A 46 15.35 -5.48 -19.11
C LEU A 46 14.23 -4.53 -19.51
N ALA A 47 13.82 -3.61 -18.64
CA ALA A 47 12.82 -2.58 -18.95
C ALA A 47 13.31 -1.56 -19.99
N GLU A 48 14.62 -1.23 -20.03
CA GLU A 48 15.19 -0.40 -21.10
C GLU A 48 15.16 -1.09 -22.47
N GLU A 49 15.34 -2.42 -22.48
CA GLU A 49 15.31 -3.20 -23.72
C GLU A 49 13.90 -3.44 -24.26
N ASP A 50 12.94 -3.65 -23.36
CA ASP A 50 11.56 -3.98 -23.70
C ASP A 50 10.56 -3.03 -23.03
N PRO A 51 10.03 -2.06 -23.77
CA PRO A 51 9.04 -1.11 -23.27
C PRO A 51 7.71 -1.70 -22.84
N THR A 52 7.40 -2.95 -23.23
CA THR A 52 6.20 -3.68 -22.80
C THR A 52 6.39 -4.39 -21.46
N PHE A 53 7.62 -4.40 -20.95
CA PHE A 53 7.96 -4.91 -19.63
C PHE A 53 8.00 -3.77 -18.62
N GLN A 54 7.17 -3.85 -17.60
CA GLN A 54 7.11 -2.82 -16.55
C GLN A 54 7.41 -3.44 -15.18
N VAL A 55 8.01 -2.66 -14.32
CA VAL A 55 8.38 -3.04 -12.96
C VAL A 55 7.76 -2.06 -12.00
N GLU A 56 7.04 -2.57 -11.01
CA GLU A 56 6.36 -1.79 -9.98
C GLU A 56 6.67 -2.38 -8.61
N THR A 57 6.75 -1.54 -7.60
CA THR A 57 6.76 -1.97 -6.20
C THR A 57 5.39 -1.68 -5.62
N ASP A 58 4.70 -2.71 -5.18
CA ASP A 58 3.42 -2.56 -4.49
C ASP A 58 3.68 -2.00 -3.09
N ASP A 59 3.25 -0.78 -2.85
CA ASP A 59 3.45 -0.06 -1.58
C ASP A 59 2.74 -0.72 -0.40
N GLU A 60 1.71 -1.51 -0.64
CA GLU A 60 0.93 -2.16 0.41
C GLU A 60 1.53 -3.50 0.85
N THR A 61 1.97 -4.30 -0.10
CA THR A 61 2.54 -5.63 0.15
C THR A 61 4.07 -5.61 0.22
N GLY A 62 4.70 -4.54 -0.29
CA GLY A 62 6.14 -4.42 -0.44
C GLY A 62 6.73 -5.35 -1.50
N GLN A 63 5.89 -6.04 -2.29
CA GLN A 63 6.36 -6.94 -3.34
C GLN A 63 6.81 -6.17 -4.57
N THR A 64 7.84 -6.68 -5.23
CA THR A 64 8.20 -6.25 -6.59
C THR A 64 7.34 -7.02 -7.58
N LEU A 65 6.54 -6.29 -8.36
CA LEU A 65 5.70 -6.82 -9.43
C LEU A 65 6.37 -6.58 -10.76
N ILE A 66 6.34 -7.58 -11.63
CA ILE A 66 6.75 -7.47 -13.02
C ILE A 66 5.55 -7.72 -13.91
N HIS A 67 5.35 -6.82 -14.85
CA HIS A 67 4.22 -6.81 -15.77
C HIS A 67 4.70 -7.14 -17.18
N GLY A 68 3.93 -7.92 -17.93
CA GLY A 68 4.28 -8.32 -19.28
C GLY A 68 3.07 -8.69 -20.13
N MET A 69 3.35 -8.95 -21.41
CA MET A 69 2.34 -9.25 -22.42
C MET A 69 1.74 -10.66 -22.33
N GLY A 70 2.30 -11.53 -21.49
CA GLY A 70 1.83 -12.89 -21.28
C GLY A 70 2.80 -13.71 -20.45
N GLU A 71 2.37 -14.91 -20.04
CA GLU A 71 3.13 -15.82 -19.18
C GLU A 71 4.50 -16.18 -19.79
N LEU A 72 4.50 -16.59 -21.05
CA LEU A 72 5.74 -16.91 -21.75
C LEU A 72 6.70 -15.72 -21.84
N HIS A 73 6.19 -14.52 -22.02
CA HIS A 73 7.01 -13.30 -22.03
C HIS A 73 7.74 -13.13 -20.70
N LEU A 74 7.02 -13.22 -19.58
CA LEU A 74 7.62 -13.11 -18.25
C LEU A 74 8.56 -14.26 -17.92
N GLU A 75 8.25 -15.49 -18.32
CA GLU A 75 9.15 -16.66 -18.15
C GLU A 75 10.49 -16.44 -18.86
N VAL A 76 10.49 -15.94 -20.10
CA VAL A 76 11.72 -15.65 -20.85
C VAL A 76 12.54 -14.58 -20.14
N LEU A 77 11.91 -13.52 -19.63
CA LEU A 77 12.61 -12.45 -18.91
C LEU A 77 13.22 -12.94 -17.59
N VAL A 78 12.50 -13.78 -16.84
CA VAL A 78 13.01 -14.42 -15.62
C VAL A 78 14.20 -15.35 -15.93
N GLU A 79 14.12 -16.13 -17.02
CA GLU A 79 15.23 -16.97 -17.46
C GLU A 79 16.45 -16.13 -17.87
N ARG A 80 16.25 -14.99 -18.54
CA ARG A 80 17.31 -14.04 -18.87
C ARG A 80 17.95 -13.44 -17.60
N MET A 81 17.17 -13.11 -16.57
CA MET A 81 17.70 -12.63 -15.30
C MET A 81 18.67 -13.65 -14.69
N LEU A 82 18.32 -14.93 -14.71
CA LEU A 82 19.21 -15.97 -14.20
C LEU A 82 20.47 -16.15 -15.05
N ARG A 83 20.34 -16.21 -16.38
CA ARG A 83 21.45 -16.52 -17.29
C ARG A 83 22.40 -15.35 -17.54
N GLU A 84 21.85 -14.15 -17.76
CA GLU A 84 22.64 -12.99 -18.16
C GLU A 84 23.13 -12.18 -16.95
N PHE A 85 22.32 -12.09 -15.89
CA PHE A 85 22.60 -11.26 -14.72
C PHE A 85 22.99 -12.08 -13.48
N SER A 86 22.90 -13.42 -13.53
CA SER A 86 23.13 -14.31 -12.40
C SER A 86 22.30 -13.92 -11.17
N VAL A 87 21.02 -13.62 -11.40
CA VAL A 87 20.01 -13.33 -10.37
C VAL A 87 19.04 -14.49 -10.31
N ASP A 88 18.98 -15.17 -9.17
CA ASP A 88 18.00 -16.23 -8.92
C ASP A 88 16.81 -15.67 -8.11
N ALA A 89 15.62 -15.88 -8.63
CA ALA A 89 14.40 -15.35 -8.06
C ALA A 89 13.26 -16.37 -8.08
N ASN A 90 12.36 -16.26 -7.11
CA ASN A 90 11.09 -16.96 -7.10
C ASN A 90 10.05 -16.08 -7.77
N VAL A 91 9.23 -16.70 -8.60
CA VAL A 91 8.07 -16.06 -9.26
C VAL A 91 6.80 -16.63 -8.67
N GLY A 92 5.87 -15.76 -8.31
CA GLY A 92 4.61 -16.15 -7.71
C GLY A 92 3.46 -15.23 -8.09
N THR A 93 2.26 -15.55 -7.60
CA THR A 93 1.11 -14.67 -7.75
C THR A 93 1.25 -13.47 -6.82
N PRO A 94 0.84 -12.25 -7.24
CA PRO A 94 0.79 -11.09 -6.37
C PRO A 94 -0.07 -11.36 -5.14
N GLN A 95 0.35 -10.83 -4.00
CA GLN A 95 -0.43 -10.91 -2.77
C GLN A 95 -1.61 -9.94 -2.84
N VAL A 96 -2.74 -10.34 -2.25
CA VAL A 96 -3.90 -9.47 -2.12
C VAL A 96 -3.80 -8.70 -0.81
N ALA A 97 -3.77 -7.39 -0.88
CA ALA A 97 -3.84 -6.52 0.30
C ALA A 97 -5.28 -6.47 0.82
N TYR A 98 -5.55 -7.23 1.87
CA TYR A 98 -6.86 -7.23 2.51
C TYR A 98 -7.04 -6.00 3.39
N ARG A 99 -8.26 -5.46 3.38
CA ARG A 99 -8.70 -4.35 4.22
C ARG A 99 -9.95 -4.71 5.00
N GLU A 100 -10.08 -4.15 6.19
CA GLU A 100 -11.32 -4.21 6.93
C GLU A 100 -12.15 -2.94 6.68
N THR A 101 -13.47 -3.04 6.77
CA THR A 101 -14.38 -1.91 6.79
C THR A 101 -15.66 -2.28 7.52
N ILE A 102 -16.48 -1.30 7.84
CA ILE A 102 -17.83 -1.50 8.40
C ILE A 102 -18.88 -1.35 7.30
N ARG A 103 -19.98 -2.07 7.44
CA ARG A 103 -21.08 -2.06 6.45
C ARG A 103 -22.27 -1.24 6.88
N GLU A 104 -22.42 -1.02 8.19
CA GLU A 104 -23.58 -0.36 8.78
C GLU A 104 -23.12 0.68 9.78
N ARG A 105 -23.93 1.72 9.92
CA ARG A 105 -23.74 2.73 10.96
C ARG A 105 -24.01 2.12 12.34
N VAL A 106 -23.12 2.38 13.27
CA VAL A 106 -23.29 2.05 14.69
C VAL A 106 -23.20 3.33 15.51
N GLU A 107 -24.07 3.44 16.51
CA GLU A 107 -24.18 4.64 17.33
C GLU A 107 -23.92 4.34 18.79
N LYS A 108 -23.35 5.32 19.48
CA LYS A 108 -23.13 5.29 20.95
C LYS A 108 -22.34 4.08 21.41
N VAL A 109 -21.31 3.72 20.64
CA VAL A 109 -20.36 2.67 21.05
C VAL A 109 -19.49 3.25 22.16
N GLU A 110 -19.58 2.64 23.33
CA GLU A 110 -18.86 3.06 24.53
C GLU A 110 -17.56 2.29 24.68
N GLY A 111 -16.44 3.01 24.77
CA GLY A 111 -15.14 2.48 25.16
C GLY A 111 -14.75 2.97 26.54
N ARG A 112 -14.58 2.08 27.51
CA ARG A 112 -14.16 2.41 28.86
C ARG A 112 -12.93 1.62 29.29
N PHE A 113 -11.91 2.36 29.71
CA PHE A 113 -10.68 1.78 30.23
C PHE A 113 -10.48 2.24 31.68
N VAL A 114 -10.33 1.29 32.60
CA VAL A 114 -10.04 1.55 34.00
C VAL A 114 -8.93 0.62 34.46
N ARG A 115 -7.82 1.17 34.87
CA ARG A 115 -6.69 0.41 35.42
C ARG A 115 -6.14 1.06 36.66
N GLN A 116 -6.11 0.33 37.75
CA GLN A 116 -5.50 0.76 39.01
C GLN A 116 -4.65 -0.36 39.59
N THR A 117 -3.35 -0.19 39.55
CA THR A 117 -2.37 -1.16 40.08
C THR A 117 -1.42 -0.47 41.04
N GLY A 118 -1.90 -0.07 42.22
CA GLY A 118 -1.09 0.62 43.24
C GLY A 118 -0.54 1.96 42.80
N GLY A 119 -1.04 3.07 43.32
CA GLY A 119 -0.63 4.43 42.91
C GLY A 119 -1.69 5.17 42.10
N ARG A 120 -1.26 6.00 41.12
CA ARG A 120 -2.20 6.76 40.24
C ARG A 120 -2.92 5.83 39.30
N GLY A 121 -4.25 5.80 39.37
CA GLY A 121 -5.10 5.06 38.42
C GLY A 121 -5.09 5.71 37.03
N GLN A 122 -5.35 4.89 36.02
CA GLN A 122 -5.62 5.32 34.64
C GLN A 122 -7.11 5.16 34.36
N TYR A 123 -7.71 6.18 33.76
CA TYR A 123 -9.13 6.17 33.37
C TYR A 123 -9.27 6.79 32.00
N GLY A 124 -9.98 6.14 31.12
CA GLY A 124 -10.37 6.66 29.82
C GLY A 124 -11.81 6.21 29.52
N HIS A 125 -12.62 7.14 29.03
CA HIS A 125 -13.99 6.85 28.61
C HIS A 125 -14.32 7.70 27.39
N ALA A 126 -14.67 7.07 26.30
CA ALA A 126 -15.09 7.71 25.07
C ALA A 126 -16.35 7.03 24.52
N VAL A 127 -17.21 7.81 23.90
CA VAL A 127 -18.39 7.33 23.18
C VAL A 127 -18.30 7.80 21.75
N ILE A 128 -18.43 6.89 20.81
CA ILE A 128 -18.29 7.16 19.39
C ILE A 128 -19.48 6.66 18.60
N ASN A 129 -19.75 7.35 17.49
CA ASN A 129 -20.54 6.80 16.39
C ASN A 129 -19.59 6.43 15.27
N MET A 130 -19.90 5.38 14.53
CA MET A 130 -19.12 4.97 13.36
C MET A 130 -20.04 4.74 12.17
N GLU A 131 -19.63 5.18 10.98
CA GLU A 131 -20.37 4.94 9.75
C GLU A 131 -19.42 4.66 8.58
N PRO A 132 -19.89 3.89 7.56
CA PRO A 132 -19.11 3.69 6.34
C PRO A 132 -18.91 5.03 5.61
N ALA A 133 -17.69 5.27 5.12
CA ALA A 133 -17.32 6.45 4.33
C ALA A 133 -16.51 6.04 3.08
N PRO A 134 -17.16 5.41 2.08
CA PRO A 134 -16.47 4.83 0.94
C PRO A 134 -15.61 5.85 0.17
N GLY A 135 -14.31 5.56 0.01
CA GLY A 135 -13.36 6.41 -0.71
C GLY A 135 -12.81 7.58 0.11
N GLU A 136 -13.22 7.75 1.38
CA GLU A 136 -12.73 8.85 2.24
C GLU A 136 -11.57 8.40 3.16
N GLY A 137 -11.26 7.10 3.19
CA GLY A 137 -10.22 6.55 4.07
C GLY A 137 -10.64 6.59 5.55
N PHE A 138 -9.96 7.39 6.36
CA PHE A 138 -10.32 7.64 7.75
C PHE A 138 -10.73 9.10 7.93
N ASP A 139 -11.95 9.34 8.42
CA ASP A 139 -12.48 10.66 8.73
C ASP A 139 -12.88 10.75 10.20
N PHE A 140 -12.31 11.71 10.93
CA PHE A 140 -12.58 11.92 12.34
C PHE A 140 -13.37 13.21 12.56
N VAL A 141 -14.52 13.08 13.21
CA VAL A 141 -15.42 14.20 13.53
C VAL A 141 -15.52 14.39 15.03
N ASN A 142 -15.15 15.57 15.51
CA ASN A 142 -15.36 15.95 16.88
C ASN A 142 -16.75 16.58 17.07
N ALA A 143 -17.69 15.86 17.66
CA ALA A 143 -19.03 16.31 17.99
C ALA A 143 -19.28 16.41 19.50
N VAL A 144 -18.22 16.45 20.33
CA VAL A 144 -18.32 16.56 21.78
C VAL A 144 -19.02 17.86 22.17
N LYS A 145 -20.06 17.76 22.98
CA LYS A 145 -20.83 18.89 23.49
C LYS A 145 -20.71 19.01 25.02
N GLY A 146 -20.73 20.26 25.50
CA GLY A 146 -20.81 20.53 26.92
C GLY A 146 -19.56 20.16 27.74
N GLY A 147 -18.37 20.07 27.09
CA GLY A 147 -17.10 19.83 27.79
C GLY A 147 -17.01 18.42 28.43
N ARG A 148 -17.75 17.44 27.90
CA ARG A 148 -17.73 16.06 28.42
C ARG A 148 -16.34 15.44 28.36
N ILE A 149 -15.59 15.75 27.33
CA ILE A 149 -14.17 15.42 27.18
C ILE A 149 -13.41 16.72 27.10
N PRO A 150 -12.41 16.98 27.97
CA PRO A 150 -11.56 18.16 27.84
C PRO A 150 -10.86 18.19 26.48
N THR A 151 -10.82 19.36 25.85
CA THR A 151 -10.33 19.52 24.47
C THR A 151 -8.88 19.02 24.29
N GLU A 152 -8.08 19.06 25.33
CA GLU A 152 -6.70 18.58 25.36
C GLU A 152 -6.56 17.07 25.14
N TYR A 153 -7.61 16.27 25.41
CA TYR A 153 -7.59 14.81 25.24
C TYR A 153 -8.16 14.34 23.89
N ILE A 154 -8.85 15.21 23.15
CA ILE A 154 -9.46 14.84 21.87
C ILE A 154 -8.43 14.34 20.85
N PRO A 155 -7.26 15.01 20.67
CA PRO A 155 -6.23 14.49 19.75
C PRO A 155 -5.70 13.10 20.16
N SER A 156 -5.61 12.83 21.47
CA SER A 156 -5.19 11.50 21.95
C SER A 156 -6.23 10.41 21.69
N VAL A 157 -7.52 10.77 21.68
CA VAL A 157 -8.60 9.83 21.30
C VAL A 157 -8.53 9.54 19.81
N GLU A 158 -8.38 10.56 18.96
CA GLU A 158 -8.22 10.44 17.52
C GLU A 158 -7.04 9.55 17.18
N GLN A 159 -5.85 9.85 17.71
CA GLN A 159 -4.64 9.05 17.52
C GLN A 159 -4.84 7.59 17.94
N GLY A 160 -5.47 7.34 19.09
CA GLY A 160 -5.73 5.98 19.56
C GLY A 160 -6.68 5.19 18.65
N ILE A 161 -7.65 5.86 18.02
CA ILE A 161 -8.53 5.28 17.03
C ILE A 161 -7.74 4.96 15.76
N GLU A 162 -6.96 5.91 15.24
CA GLU A 162 -6.14 5.74 14.03
C GLU A 162 -5.15 4.58 14.18
N GLU A 163 -4.43 4.50 15.31
CA GLU A 163 -3.52 3.39 15.60
C GLU A 163 -4.26 2.04 15.63
N LYS A 164 -5.50 2.03 16.16
CA LYS A 164 -6.29 0.80 16.19
C LYS A 164 -6.82 0.41 14.81
N LEU A 165 -7.23 1.36 14.00
CA LEU A 165 -7.66 1.13 12.63
C LEU A 165 -6.49 0.62 11.76
N ALA A 166 -5.29 1.19 11.91
CA ALA A 166 -4.09 0.73 11.21
C ALA A 166 -3.71 -0.72 11.56
N SER A 167 -3.92 -1.15 12.81
CA SER A 167 -3.64 -2.53 13.26
C SER A 167 -4.77 -3.53 12.98
N GLY A 168 -5.91 -3.06 12.49
CA GLY A 168 -7.11 -3.86 12.30
C GLY A 168 -7.86 -4.19 13.59
N VAL A 169 -9.12 -4.53 13.45
CA VAL A 169 -10.02 -4.77 14.58
C VAL A 169 -10.39 -6.24 14.70
N LYS A 170 -10.64 -6.92 13.57
CA LYS A 170 -11.16 -8.29 13.54
C LYS A 170 -10.14 -9.31 13.05
N ALA A 171 -9.53 -9.05 11.91
CA ALA A 171 -8.63 -9.98 11.24
C ALA A 171 -7.16 -9.50 11.20
N GLY A 172 -6.90 -8.29 11.70
CA GLY A 172 -5.56 -7.72 11.73
C GLY A 172 -5.17 -6.98 10.45
N TYR A 173 -6.13 -6.71 9.57
CA TYR A 173 -5.91 -5.90 8.37
C TYR A 173 -6.30 -4.45 8.63
N PRO A 174 -5.59 -3.47 8.06
CA PRO A 174 -5.95 -2.07 8.20
C PRO A 174 -7.41 -1.81 7.84
N MET A 175 -8.10 -1.05 8.69
CA MET A 175 -9.49 -0.66 8.44
C MET A 175 -9.53 0.69 7.72
N VAL A 176 -10.29 0.75 6.64
CA VAL A 176 -10.42 1.93 5.77
C VAL A 176 -11.90 2.27 5.54
N ASP A 177 -12.12 3.46 4.97
CA ASP A 177 -13.45 3.92 4.57
C ASP A 177 -14.43 4.00 5.74
N VAL A 178 -13.96 4.60 6.83
CA VAL A 178 -14.71 4.76 8.08
C VAL A 178 -14.69 6.19 8.53
N ARG A 179 -15.89 6.72 8.83
CA ARG A 179 -16.03 7.97 9.59
C ARG A 179 -16.30 7.64 11.04
N VAL A 180 -15.59 8.31 11.94
CA VAL A 180 -15.75 8.18 13.39
C VAL A 180 -16.10 9.53 13.99
N GLU A 181 -17.26 9.60 14.64
CA GLU A 181 -17.74 10.79 15.33
C GLU A 181 -17.60 10.60 16.85
N LEU A 182 -16.80 11.43 17.51
CA LEU A 182 -16.65 11.46 18.96
C LEU A 182 -17.75 12.34 19.57
N ILE A 183 -18.56 11.81 20.53
CA ILE A 183 -19.77 12.45 21.09
C ILE A 183 -19.76 12.65 22.61
#